data_5e8f019a2c355ff2b44ef3439031bb63
#
_entry.id   5e8f019a2c355ff2b44ef3439031bb63
#
_cell.length_a   1.000
_cell.length_b   1.000
_cell.length_c   1.000
_cell.angle_alpha   90.00
_cell.angle_beta   90.00
_cell.angle_gamma   90.00
#
_symmetry.space_group_name_H-M   'P 1'
#
loop_
_entity.id
_entity.type
_entity.pdbx_description
1 polymer ?
#
loop_
_entity_poly.entity_id
_entity_poly.type
_entity_poly.pdbx_seq_one_letter_code
_entity_poly.pdbx_strand_id
1 'polypeptide(L)'
;MTCFCTTGFREPYGGAEREFVSAGRLDDLQCAFASLEGFLSGGKKESIAVHCVLDNEEVGSGTRQGAASAFLKDTLLRINSGLGRTYEEYLMCLADSFYDLSRQCSCSSSELYRSV
;
A
#
# COMPACT_ATOMS: atom_id res chain seq x y z
N MET A 1 -5.93 9.49 -21.08
CA MET A 1 -5.21 8.43 -21.83
C MET A 1 -4.96 7.32 -20.84
N THR A 2 -5.73 6.26 -20.91
CA THR A 2 -5.69 5.15 -19.93
C THR A 2 -4.43 4.35 -20.22
N CYS A 3 -3.51 4.24 -19.27
CA CYS A 3 -2.31 3.44 -19.40
C CYS A 3 -2.70 1.97 -19.34
N PHE A 4 -2.89 1.34 -20.49
CA PHE A 4 -3.10 -0.11 -20.56
C PHE A 4 -1.74 -0.79 -20.47
N CYS A 5 -1.42 -1.37 -19.33
CA CYS A 5 -0.35 -2.35 -19.24
C CYS A 5 -0.80 -3.63 -19.95
N THR A 6 -0.51 -3.71 -21.25
CA THR A 6 -0.78 -4.94 -22.00
C THR A 6 0.31 -5.97 -21.72
N THR A 7 -0.09 -7.19 -21.43
CA THR A 7 0.77 -8.35 -21.17
C THR A 7 1.56 -8.84 -22.38
N GLY A 8 1.81 -7.99 -23.36
CA GLY A 8 2.45 -8.33 -24.64
C GLY A 8 3.79 -7.65 -24.94
N PHE A 9 4.27 -6.76 -24.12
CA PHE A 9 5.54 -6.09 -24.37
C PHE A 9 6.72 -6.98 -23.96
N ARG A 10 7.53 -7.33 -24.97
CA ARG A 10 8.77 -8.09 -24.77
C ARG A 10 9.90 -7.25 -24.15
N GLU A 11 9.79 -5.93 -24.17
CA GLU A 11 10.80 -5.03 -23.60
C GLU A 11 10.24 -4.25 -22.42
N PRO A 12 10.82 -4.41 -21.23
CA PRO A 12 10.36 -3.69 -20.02
C PRO A 12 10.79 -2.23 -19.99
N TYR A 13 11.54 -1.76 -20.98
CA TYR A 13 12.08 -0.40 -21.05
C TYR A 13 11.51 0.35 -22.24
N GLY A 14 11.01 1.55 -22.01
CA GLY A 14 10.46 2.48 -23.00
C GLY A 14 11.16 3.84 -22.96
N GLY A 15 10.85 4.68 -23.95
CA GLY A 15 11.48 5.99 -24.13
C GLY A 15 12.66 5.93 -25.11
N ALA A 16 13.11 7.11 -25.59
CA ALA A 16 14.19 7.22 -26.56
C ALA A 16 15.54 6.77 -25.97
N GLU A 17 15.72 6.96 -24.67
CA GLU A 17 16.91 6.61 -23.91
C GLU A 17 16.67 5.46 -22.91
N ARG A 18 15.54 4.73 -23.08
CA ARG A 18 15.11 3.64 -22.19
C ARG A 18 14.91 4.06 -20.72
N GLU A 19 14.51 5.29 -20.52
CA GLU A 19 14.35 5.93 -19.22
C GLU A 19 13.05 5.52 -18.49
N PHE A 20 12.12 4.84 -19.18
CA PHE A 20 10.87 4.38 -18.60
C PHE A 20 10.84 2.86 -18.43
N VAL A 21 10.28 2.42 -17.32
CA VAL A 21 9.98 1.00 -17.08
C VAL A 21 8.48 0.78 -17.27
N SER A 22 8.14 -0.22 -18.08
CA SER A 22 6.76 -0.64 -18.31
C SER A 22 6.60 -2.11 -17.93
N ALA A 23 5.82 -2.39 -16.92
CA ALA A 23 5.53 -3.75 -16.49
C ALA A 23 4.06 -3.86 -16.06
N GLY A 24 3.47 -5.02 -16.33
CA GLY A 24 2.14 -5.32 -15.82
C GLY A 24 2.15 -5.38 -14.29
N ARG A 25 1.11 -4.86 -13.66
CA ARG A 25 0.93 -4.84 -12.20
C ARG A 25 2.00 -4.05 -11.44
N LEU A 26 2.70 -3.15 -12.10
CA LEU A 26 3.62 -2.23 -11.44
C LEU A 26 2.86 -1.35 -10.44
N ASP A 27 1.69 -0.92 -10.85
CA ASP A 27 0.65 -0.43 -9.98
C ASP A 27 -0.20 -1.63 -9.48
N ASP A 28 -0.19 -1.98 -8.22
CA ASP A 28 0.43 -1.29 -7.06
C ASP A 28 1.58 -2.12 -6.43
N LEU A 29 2.06 -3.18 -7.10
CA LEU A 29 3.08 -4.07 -6.55
C LEU A 29 4.41 -3.38 -6.24
N GLN A 30 4.73 -2.28 -6.91
CA GLN A 30 5.93 -1.51 -6.61
C GLN A 30 5.84 -0.89 -5.21
N CYS A 31 4.72 -0.27 -4.87
CA CYS A 31 4.51 0.32 -3.55
C CYS A 31 4.41 -0.77 -2.47
N ALA A 32 3.73 -1.88 -2.75
CA ALA A 32 3.66 -3.01 -1.84
C ALA A 32 5.04 -3.59 -1.54
N PHE A 33 5.90 -3.73 -2.54
CA PHE A 33 7.27 -4.21 -2.36
C PHE A 33 8.14 -3.20 -1.62
N ALA A 34 8.12 -1.93 -2.02
CA ALA A 34 8.94 -0.90 -1.38
C ALA A 34 8.57 -0.70 0.10
N SER A 35 7.28 -0.74 0.43
CA SER A 35 6.81 -0.66 1.81
C SER A 35 7.20 -1.89 2.63
N LEU A 36 7.18 -3.08 2.03
CA LEU A 36 7.67 -4.30 2.68
C LEU A 36 9.17 -4.23 2.97
N GLU A 37 9.98 -3.79 2.02
CA GLU A 37 11.43 -3.60 2.21
C GLU A 37 11.70 -2.58 3.33
N GLY A 38 10.98 -1.48 3.35
CA GLY A 38 11.05 -0.49 4.42
C GLY A 38 10.66 -1.07 5.79
N PHE A 39 9.62 -1.89 5.84
CA PHE A 39 9.17 -2.58 7.05
C PHE A 39 10.24 -3.57 7.56
N LEU A 40 10.83 -4.38 6.69
CA LEU A 40 11.84 -5.38 7.04
C LEU A 40 13.17 -4.75 7.46
N SER A 41 13.55 -3.63 6.84
CA SER A 41 14.79 -2.90 7.17
C SER A 41 14.63 -1.98 8.38
N GLY A 42 13.40 -1.76 8.85
CA GLY A 42 13.09 -0.99 10.04
C GLY A 42 13.72 -1.61 11.29
N GLY A 43 14.54 -0.84 12.01
CA GLY A 43 15.15 -1.28 13.26
C GLY A 43 14.14 -1.51 14.38
N LYS A 44 14.54 -2.23 15.43
CA LYS A 44 13.74 -2.37 16.65
C LYS A 44 13.51 -0.99 17.26
N LYS A 45 12.24 -0.65 17.44
CA LYS A 45 11.77 0.60 18.06
C LYS A 45 10.80 0.26 19.19
N GLU A 46 10.49 1.22 20.00
CA GLU A 46 9.49 1.10 21.08
C GLU A 46 8.06 0.90 20.54
N SER A 47 7.88 1.05 19.24
CA SER A 47 6.59 0.91 18.55
C SER A 47 6.46 -0.44 17.84
N ILE A 48 5.24 -0.95 17.77
CA ILE A 48 4.90 -2.16 17.00
C ILE A 48 4.63 -1.74 15.56
N ALA A 49 5.50 -2.17 14.64
CA ALA A 49 5.28 -1.95 13.22
C ALA A 49 4.32 -2.99 12.68
N VAL A 50 3.37 -2.54 11.86
CA VAL A 50 2.41 -3.41 11.15
C VAL A 50 2.47 -3.07 9.67
N HIS A 51 2.70 -4.07 8.83
CA HIS A 51 2.60 -3.95 7.38
C HIS A 51 1.38 -4.73 6.90
N CYS A 52 0.55 -4.09 6.10
CA CYS A 52 -0.68 -4.68 5.56
C CYS A 52 -0.81 -4.33 4.09
N VAL A 53 -0.99 -5.34 3.25
CA VAL A 53 -1.33 -5.18 1.84
C VAL A 53 -2.81 -5.47 1.68
N LEU A 54 -3.54 -4.53 1.10
CA LEU A 54 -4.98 -4.60 0.90
C LEU A 54 -5.28 -4.71 -0.59
N ASP A 55 -6.33 -5.44 -0.92
CA ASP A 55 -6.73 -5.72 -2.30
C ASP A 55 -7.83 -4.77 -2.78
N ASN A 56 -8.21 -4.90 -4.04
CA ASN A 56 -9.34 -4.19 -4.66
C ASN A 56 -9.21 -2.65 -4.71
N GLU A 57 -8.01 -2.12 -4.82
CA GLU A 57 -7.81 -0.67 -4.95
C GLU A 57 -8.56 -0.12 -6.15
N GLU A 58 -8.42 -0.74 -7.30
CA GLU A 58 -9.04 -0.34 -8.58
C GLU A 58 -10.58 -0.45 -8.57
N VAL A 59 -11.12 -1.43 -7.86
CA VAL A 59 -12.58 -1.62 -7.71
C VAL A 59 -13.15 -0.66 -6.68
N GLY A 60 -12.34 -0.28 -5.71
CA GLY A 60 -12.65 0.70 -4.68
C GLY A 60 -12.37 0.21 -3.26
N SER A 61 -11.84 1.10 -2.46
CA SER A 61 -11.44 0.82 -1.07
C SER A 61 -12.62 0.42 -0.17
N GLY A 62 -13.86 0.74 -0.54
CA GLY A 62 -15.07 0.37 0.20
C GLY A 62 -15.50 -1.09 0.02
N THR A 63 -14.79 -1.88 -0.78
CA THR A 63 -15.04 -3.31 -0.91
C THR A 63 -14.67 -4.07 0.36
N ARG A 64 -15.09 -5.34 0.46
CA ARG A 64 -14.83 -6.18 1.63
C ARG A 64 -13.34 -6.41 1.91
N GLN A 65 -12.50 -6.37 0.87
CA GLN A 65 -11.06 -6.59 0.91
C GLN A 65 -10.26 -5.29 0.81
N GLY A 66 -10.93 -4.17 0.56
CA GLY A 66 -10.30 -2.87 0.34
C GLY A 66 -9.83 -2.18 1.62
N ALA A 67 -9.15 -1.06 1.45
CA ALA A 67 -8.53 -0.30 2.53
C ALA A 67 -9.54 0.27 3.55
N ALA A 68 -10.78 0.53 3.14
CA ALA A 68 -11.84 1.00 4.02
C ALA A 68 -12.67 -0.14 4.65
N SER A 69 -12.28 -1.40 4.44
CA SER A 69 -12.95 -2.55 5.04
C SER A 69 -12.65 -2.68 6.53
N ALA A 70 -13.45 -3.52 7.20
CA ALA A 70 -13.20 -3.87 8.60
C ALA A 70 -11.99 -4.82 8.80
N PHE A 71 -11.39 -5.32 7.71
CA PHE A 71 -10.36 -6.38 7.76
C PHE A 71 -9.20 -6.03 8.69
N LEU A 72 -8.56 -4.88 8.50
CA LEU A 72 -7.43 -4.48 9.33
C LEU A 72 -7.83 -4.28 10.78
N LYS A 73 -8.92 -3.54 11.02
CA LYS A 73 -9.46 -3.29 12.35
C LYS A 73 -9.78 -4.58 13.10
N ASP A 74 -10.50 -5.48 12.46
CA ASP A 74 -10.93 -6.74 13.09
C ASP A 74 -9.74 -7.66 13.35
N THR A 75 -8.76 -7.68 12.46
CA THR A 75 -7.52 -8.44 12.62
C THR A 75 -6.73 -7.93 13.83
N LEU A 76 -6.51 -6.62 13.93
CA LEU A 76 -5.79 -6.02 15.06
C LEU A 76 -6.52 -6.24 16.38
N LEU A 77 -7.85 -6.12 16.40
CA LEU A 77 -8.65 -6.40 17.58
C LEU A 77 -8.54 -7.86 18.05
N ARG A 78 -8.54 -8.80 17.10
CA ARG A 78 -8.34 -10.24 17.39
C ARG A 78 -6.94 -10.53 17.94
N ILE A 79 -5.92 -9.90 17.39
CA ILE A 79 -4.55 -10.01 17.91
C ILE A 79 -4.50 -9.47 19.35
N ASN A 80 -5.05 -8.28 19.59
CA ASN A 80 -5.11 -7.68 20.91
C ASN A 80 -5.78 -8.61 21.92
N SER A 81 -6.94 -9.19 21.58
CA SER A 81 -7.65 -10.15 22.41
C SER A 81 -6.86 -11.45 22.63
N GLY A 82 -6.17 -11.93 21.60
CA GLY A 82 -5.30 -13.11 21.70
C GLY A 82 -4.09 -12.91 22.61
N LEU A 83 -3.66 -11.68 22.79
CA LEU A 83 -2.62 -11.26 23.75
C LEU A 83 -3.17 -11.05 25.18
N GLY A 84 -4.46 -11.29 25.40
CA GLY A 84 -5.10 -11.12 26.70
C GLY A 84 -5.36 -9.65 27.08
N ARG A 85 -5.29 -8.73 26.12
CA ARG A 85 -5.53 -7.31 26.34
C ARG A 85 -7.00 -6.96 26.22
N THR A 86 -7.40 -5.91 26.93
CA THR A 86 -8.76 -5.39 26.94
C THR A 86 -9.07 -4.58 25.69
N TYR A 87 -10.36 -4.33 25.45
CA TYR A 87 -10.80 -3.44 24.37
C TYR A 87 -10.37 -1.98 24.61
N GLU A 88 -10.33 -1.54 25.86
CA GLU A 88 -9.86 -0.19 26.23
C GLU A 88 -8.38 0.00 25.86
N GLU A 89 -7.52 -0.98 26.18
CA GLU A 89 -6.11 -0.95 25.78
C GLU A 89 -5.93 -0.93 24.25
N TYR A 90 -6.81 -1.62 23.52
CA TYR A 90 -6.84 -1.55 22.07
C TYR A 90 -7.13 -0.13 21.55
N LEU A 91 -8.14 0.54 22.12
CA LEU A 91 -8.48 1.91 21.76
C LEU A 91 -7.34 2.90 22.10
N MET A 92 -6.69 2.73 23.23
CA MET A 92 -5.52 3.52 23.62
C MET A 92 -4.37 3.33 22.60
N CYS A 93 -4.07 2.09 22.24
CA CYS A 93 -3.05 1.79 21.23
C CYS A 93 -3.38 2.42 19.86
N LEU A 94 -4.63 2.42 19.46
CA LEU A 94 -5.06 3.07 18.21
C LEU A 94 -4.88 4.59 18.26
N ALA A 95 -5.20 5.21 19.40
CA ALA A 95 -5.05 6.65 19.58
C ALA A 95 -3.58 7.10 19.49
N ASP A 96 -2.66 6.26 19.95
CA ASP A 96 -1.22 6.50 19.91
C ASP A 96 -0.55 5.99 18.63
N SER A 97 -1.33 5.44 17.69
CA SER A 97 -0.83 4.87 16.45
C SER A 97 -0.76 5.91 15.33
N PHE A 98 0.22 5.76 14.45
CA PHE A 98 0.32 6.46 13.18
C PHE A 98 0.00 5.48 12.03
N TYR A 99 -0.78 5.94 11.07
CA TYR A 99 -1.14 5.17 9.88
C TYR A 99 -0.65 5.89 8.64
N ASP A 100 0.14 5.20 7.82
CA ASP A 100 0.59 5.66 6.52
C ASP A 100 -0.03 4.80 5.42
N LEU A 101 -0.70 5.44 4.47
CA LEU A 101 -1.30 4.78 3.31
C LEU A 101 -0.46 5.08 2.08
N SER A 102 0.23 4.08 1.57
CA SER A 102 0.97 4.17 0.32
C SER A 102 0.19 3.53 -0.82
N ARG A 103 0.00 4.29 -1.89
CA ARG A 103 -0.50 3.78 -3.17
C ARG A 103 0.25 4.46 -4.30
N GLN A 104 0.38 3.79 -5.43
CA GLN A 104 0.93 4.41 -6.63
C GLN A 104 -0.17 5.23 -7.31
N CYS A 105 0.06 6.54 -7.45
CA CYS A 105 -0.74 7.32 -8.37
C CYS A 105 -0.37 6.94 -9.79
N SER A 106 -1.34 6.49 -10.59
CA SER A 106 -1.16 6.44 -12.03
C SER A 106 -0.96 7.87 -12.52
N CYS A 107 0.26 8.24 -12.87
CA CYS A 107 0.54 9.53 -13.48
C CYS A 107 -0.19 9.60 -14.82
N SER A 108 -1.32 10.26 -14.87
CA SER A 108 -1.75 10.84 -16.12
C SER A 108 -0.79 11.98 -16.45
N SER A 109 -0.34 12.07 -17.68
CA SER A 109 0.63 13.05 -18.17
C SER A 109 0.25 14.53 -17.92
N SER A 110 -0.93 14.78 -17.37
CA SER A 110 -1.43 16.11 -17.01
C SER A 110 -1.02 16.56 -15.58
N GLU A 111 -0.57 15.66 -14.71
CA GLU A 111 -0.19 16.01 -13.34
C GLU A 111 1.30 16.27 -13.15
N LEU A 112 2.14 15.78 -14.06
CA LEU A 112 3.58 16.07 -14.06
C LEU A 112 3.94 17.56 -14.29
N TYR A 113 2.98 18.39 -14.73
CA TYR A 113 3.20 19.80 -15.01
C TYR A 113 2.85 20.76 -13.84
N ARG A 114 2.44 20.25 -12.68
CA ARG A 114 2.02 21.09 -11.54
C ARG A 114 2.95 21.12 -10.34
N SER A 115 4.11 20.50 -10.42
CA SER A 115 5.06 20.47 -9.29
C SER A 115 6.46 20.98 -9.65
N VAL A 116 6.54 22.02 -10.51
CA VAL A 116 7.76 22.83 -10.69
C VAL A 116 7.44 24.26 -10.38
#